data_8d6581d6769d944c2e67b1329f71d6a5
#
_entry.id   8d6581d6769d944c2e67b1329f71d6a5
#
_cell.length_a   1.000
_cell.length_b   1.000
_cell.length_c   1.000
_cell.angle_alpha   90.00
_cell.angle_beta   90.00
_cell.angle_gamma   90.00
#
_symmetry.space_group_name_H-M   'P 1'
#
loop_
_entity.id
_entity.type
_entity.pdbx_description
1 polymer ?
#
loop_
_entity_poly.entity_id
_entity_poly.type
_entity_poly.pdbx_seq_one_letter_code
_entity_poly.pdbx_strand_id
1 'polypeptide(L)'
;WPQYQCVDELPYQAEIDKQILRLVSPPDSISGVSVTKEFSISERDSSILIHYSVRNVSRQLKRLAPWDVTRVYGGLSFFPVGETDRMNKSDVTGGYEDKGMVWVPCPDGTNERGQKLFSTAYGGWMAHYYRGLLFVKCFPDIRPDEVPPRQGEVEIFVAPKGRYLELENHGKY
;
A
#
# COMPACT_ATOMS: atom_id res chain seq x y z
N TRP A 1 -0.76 4.83 13.65
CA TRP A 1 -0.50 3.38 13.58
C TRP A 1 0.67 3.06 14.50
N PRO A 2 0.53 2.18 15.50
CA PRO A 2 1.66 1.73 16.28
C PRO A 2 2.55 0.83 15.39
N GLN A 3 3.84 1.12 15.35
CA GLN A 3 4.81 0.22 14.76
C GLN A 3 4.92 -1.02 15.66
N TYR A 4 4.79 -2.20 15.05
CA TYR A 4 4.98 -3.47 15.74
C TYR A 4 6.38 -3.99 15.44
N GLN A 5 7.27 -3.92 16.42
CA GLN A 5 8.68 -4.19 16.24
C GLN A 5 8.99 -5.50 15.49
N CYS A 6 8.27 -6.57 15.83
CA CYS A 6 8.47 -7.87 15.17
C CYS A 6 8.00 -7.90 13.71
N VAL A 7 7.10 -7.01 13.32
CA VAL A 7 6.54 -6.96 11.95
C VAL A 7 7.24 -5.90 11.10
N ASP A 8 7.60 -4.76 11.72
CA ASP A 8 8.05 -3.58 10.97
C ASP A 8 9.56 -3.36 11.02
N GLU A 9 10.27 -3.82 12.07
CA GLU A 9 11.66 -3.46 12.33
C GLU A 9 12.62 -4.65 12.42
N LEU A 10 12.20 -5.76 13.02
CA LEU A 10 13.09 -6.91 13.24
C LEU A 10 13.33 -7.69 11.94
N PRO A 11 14.48 -8.35 11.81
CA PRO A 11 14.76 -9.22 10.67
C PRO A 11 13.76 -10.35 10.55
N TYR A 12 13.28 -10.58 9.34
CA TYR A 12 12.49 -11.75 8.98
C TYR A 12 13.42 -12.96 8.77
N GLN A 13 12.94 -14.15 9.13
CA GLN A 13 13.57 -15.39 8.69
C GLN A 13 13.36 -15.55 7.19
N ALA A 14 14.44 -15.73 6.44
CA ALA A 14 14.41 -15.88 4.99
C ALA A 14 14.67 -17.34 4.58
N GLU A 15 13.85 -17.83 3.67
CA GLU A 15 14.01 -19.14 3.03
C GLU A 15 13.85 -18.97 1.51
N ILE A 16 14.64 -19.72 0.74
CA ILE A 16 14.49 -19.78 -0.72
C ILE A 16 14.19 -21.23 -1.08
N ASP A 17 13.01 -21.44 -1.67
CA ASP A 17 12.62 -22.70 -2.27
C ASP A 17 12.34 -22.49 -3.77
N LYS A 18 13.18 -23.12 -4.63
CA LYS A 18 13.14 -22.93 -6.10
C LYS A 18 13.23 -21.45 -6.49
N GLN A 19 12.11 -20.87 -6.92
CA GLN A 19 12.01 -19.49 -7.39
C GLN A 19 11.19 -18.59 -6.43
N ILE A 20 10.91 -19.08 -5.21
CA ILE A 20 10.14 -18.35 -4.22
C ILE A 20 11.07 -17.93 -3.08
N LEU A 21 11.15 -16.63 -2.83
CA LEU A 21 11.72 -16.07 -1.60
C LEU A 21 10.61 -15.92 -0.57
N ARG A 22 10.72 -16.64 0.54
CA ARG A 22 9.79 -16.57 1.66
C ARG A 22 10.43 -15.87 2.84
N LEU A 23 9.74 -14.85 3.36
CA LEU A 23 10.13 -14.09 4.53
C LEU A 23 9.07 -14.25 5.62
N VAL A 24 9.47 -14.68 6.83
CA VAL A 24 8.57 -14.88 7.96
C VAL A 24 8.99 -14.00 9.12
N SER A 25 8.09 -13.14 9.61
CA SER A 25 8.37 -12.31 10.79
C SER A 25 8.42 -13.15 12.07
N PRO A 26 9.16 -12.72 13.09
CA PRO A 26 8.95 -13.24 14.44
C PRO A 26 7.49 -13.04 14.86
N PRO A 27 6.93 -13.90 15.75
CA PRO A 27 5.65 -13.68 16.38
C PRO A 27 5.67 -12.38 17.20
N ASP A 28 4.73 -11.48 16.93
CA ASP A 28 4.61 -10.23 17.70
C ASP A 28 3.62 -10.41 18.86
N SER A 29 4.08 -10.19 20.09
CA SER A 29 3.26 -10.39 21.29
C SER A 29 2.23 -9.28 21.51
N ILE A 30 2.43 -8.10 20.94
CA ILE A 30 1.54 -6.94 21.09
C ILE A 30 0.40 -7.05 20.10
N SER A 31 0.72 -7.15 18.81
CA SER A 31 -0.29 -7.32 17.76
C SER A 31 -0.90 -8.73 17.78
N GLY A 32 -0.16 -9.74 18.29
CA GLY A 32 -0.56 -11.14 18.32
C GLY A 32 -0.59 -11.78 16.95
N VAL A 33 0.24 -11.31 16.01
CA VAL A 33 0.34 -11.86 14.66
C VAL A 33 1.77 -12.19 14.26
N SER A 34 1.91 -13.00 13.23
CA SER A 34 3.13 -13.20 12.46
C SER A 34 2.79 -13.03 10.99
N VAL A 35 3.64 -12.36 10.24
CA VAL A 35 3.47 -12.04 8.83
C VAL A 35 4.42 -12.88 7.99
N THR A 36 3.90 -13.47 6.91
CA THR A 36 4.69 -14.12 5.88
C THR A 36 4.56 -13.33 4.58
N LYS A 37 5.68 -13.11 3.89
CA LYS A 37 5.75 -12.50 2.57
C LYS A 37 6.43 -13.50 1.63
N GLU A 38 5.76 -13.87 0.55
CA GLU A 38 6.32 -14.76 -0.48
C GLU A 38 6.46 -13.98 -1.78
N PHE A 39 7.68 -13.95 -2.31
CA PHE A 39 8.03 -13.24 -3.55
C PHE A 39 8.32 -14.27 -4.64
N SER A 40 7.71 -14.09 -5.79
CA SER A 40 7.98 -14.88 -6.99
C SER A 40 7.92 -14.01 -8.23
N ILE A 41 8.42 -14.53 -9.34
CA ILE A 41 8.35 -13.87 -10.65
C ILE A 41 7.26 -14.56 -11.46
N SER A 42 6.35 -13.77 -12.04
CA SER A 42 5.37 -14.26 -12.99
C SER A 42 6.05 -14.63 -14.32
N GLU A 43 5.90 -15.86 -14.76
CA GLU A 43 6.42 -16.31 -16.06
C GLU A 43 5.69 -15.65 -17.24
N ARG A 44 4.48 -15.15 -17.03
CA ARG A 44 3.64 -14.56 -18.05
C ARG A 44 4.13 -13.18 -18.52
N ASP A 45 4.56 -12.34 -17.60
CA ASP A 45 4.82 -10.92 -17.84
C ASP A 45 6.04 -10.37 -17.08
N SER A 46 6.78 -11.26 -16.42
CA SER A 46 7.95 -10.94 -15.59
C SER A 46 7.65 -9.97 -14.43
N SER A 47 6.38 -9.85 -14.02
CA SER A 47 6.02 -9.07 -12.84
C SER A 47 6.48 -9.78 -11.57
N ILE A 48 6.72 -9.00 -10.53
CA ILE A 48 6.97 -9.52 -9.17
C ILE A 48 5.61 -9.76 -8.52
N LEU A 49 5.34 -10.99 -8.10
CA LEU A 49 4.18 -11.37 -7.30
C LEU A 49 4.58 -11.40 -5.84
N ILE A 50 3.78 -10.75 -5.01
CA ILE A 50 3.98 -10.78 -3.55
C ILE A 50 2.70 -11.32 -2.92
N HIS A 51 2.83 -12.46 -2.24
CA HIS A 51 1.73 -13.04 -1.47
C HIS A 51 1.95 -12.77 0.02
N TYR A 52 1.01 -12.08 0.64
CA TYR A 52 1.00 -11.80 2.07
C TYR A 52 0.09 -12.76 2.81
N SER A 53 0.59 -13.33 3.91
CA SER A 53 -0.21 -14.11 4.86
C SER A 53 -0.03 -13.56 6.26
N VAL A 54 -1.14 -13.40 6.98
CA VAL A 54 -1.14 -12.97 8.39
C VAL A 54 -1.69 -14.11 9.23
N ARG A 55 -0.86 -14.63 10.14
CA ARG A 55 -1.25 -15.68 11.08
C ARG A 55 -1.53 -15.08 12.44
N ASN A 56 -2.73 -15.30 12.97
CA ASN A 56 -3.04 -15.00 14.36
C ASN A 56 -2.31 -16.00 15.27
N VAL A 57 -1.37 -15.51 16.08
CA VAL A 57 -0.62 -16.30 17.06
C VAL A 57 -1.11 -16.07 18.49
N SER A 58 -2.12 -15.23 18.67
CA SER A 58 -2.78 -15.02 19.96
C SER A 58 -3.92 -16.01 20.19
N ARG A 59 -4.48 -15.99 21.40
CA ARG A 59 -5.69 -16.77 21.75
C ARG A 59 -6.99 -15.98 21.51
N GLN A 60 -6.90 -14.75 21.04
CA GLN A 60 -8.06 -13.88 20.81
C GLN A 60 -8.45 -13.86 19.36
N LEU A 61 -9.75 -13.81 19.07
CA LEU A 61 -10.23 -13.54 17.72
C LEU A 61 -9.79 -12.14 17.30
N LYS A 62 -9.24 -12.03 16.08
CA LYS A 62 -8.78 -10.75 15.51
C LYS A 62 -9.44 -10.53 14.16
N ARG A 63 -9.82 -9.30 13.90
CA ARG A 63 -10.22 -8.83 12.59
C ARG A 63 -9.13 -7.89 12.08
N LEU A 64 -8.54 -8.21 10.96
CA LEU A 64 -7.35 -7.55 10.42
C LEU A 64 -7.52 -7.38 8.91
N ALA A 65 -6.97 -6.30 8.38
CA ALA A 65 -6.76 -6.13 6.96
C ALA A 65 -5.25 -6.02 6.67
N PRO A 66 -4.74 -6.61 5.60
CA PRO A 66 -3.38 -6.33 5.16
C PRO A 66 -3.29 -4.86 4.75
N TRP A 67 -2.17 -4.24 5.06
CA TRP A 67 -1.81 -2.88 4.66
C TRP A 67 -0.40 -2.93 4.07
N ASP A 68 -0.31 -2.62 2.79
CA ASP A 68 0.96 -2.65 2.06
C ASP A 68 1.37 -1.25 1.62
N VAL A 69 2.62 -0.90 1.90
CA VAL A 69 3.19 0.42 1.66
C VAL A 69 4.38 0.31 0.73
N THR A 70 4.34 1.06 -0.37
CA THR A 70 5.48 1.21 -1.29
C THR A 70 5.92 2.67 -1.30
N ARG A 71 7.16 2.92 -0.92
CA ARG A 71 7.74 4.26 -0.91
C ARG A 71 8.39 4.58 -2.25
N VAL A 72 8.04 5.74 -2.82
CA VAL A 72 8.54 6.25 -4.10
C VAL A 72 9.01 7.70 -3.98
N TYR A 73 9.85 8.16 -4.91
CA TYR A 73 10.44 9.49 -4.86
C TYR A 73 10.05 10.33 -6.08
N GLY A 74 9.78 11.62 -5.85
CA GLY A 74 9.47 12.57 -6.93
C GLY A 74 8.24 12.17 -7.74
N GLY A 75 8.12 12.68 -8.96
CA GLY A 75 7.21 12.17 -9.98
C GLY A 75 5.73 12.41 -9.78
N LEU A 76 4.92 11.53 -10.34
CA LEU A 76 3.46 11.61 -10.42
C LEU A 76 2.85 10.25 -10.10
N SER A 77 2.03 10.18 -9.07
CA SER A 77 1.24 8.99 -8.74
C SER A 77 -0.18 9.15 -9.25
N PHE A 78 -0.80 8.06 -9.67
CA PHE A 78 -2.18 8.09 -10.17
C PHE A 78 -2.85 6.73 -10.07
N PHE A 79 -4.18 6.76 -10.01
CA PHE A 79 -5.03 5.57 -9.97
C PHE A 79 -6.43 5.88 -10.50
N PRO A 80 -7.17 4.89 -11.04
CA PRO A 80 -8.52 5.09 -11.51
C PRO A 80 -9.52 5.16 -10.35
N VAL A 81 -10.58 5.93 -10.53
CA VAL A 81 -11.75 5.94 -9.63
C VAL A 81 -13.00 5.63 -10.44
N GLY A 82 -13.89 4.81 -9.89
CA GLY A 82 -15.20 4.54 -10.47
C GLY A 82 -16.18 5.71 -10.29
N GLU A 83 -17.36 5.63 -10.92
CA GLU A 83 -18.39 6.66 -10.77
C GLU A 83 -18.89 6.79 -9.32
N THR A 84 -18.90 5.67 -8.59
CA THR A 84 -19.29 5.59 -7.17
C THR A 84 -18.11 5.70 -6.22
N ASP A 85 -16.91 5.46 -6.74
CA ASP A 85 -15.66 5.44 -5.99
C ASP A 85 -14.96 6.78 -6.21
N ARG A 86 -15.15 7.69 -5.28
CA ARG A 86 -14.57 9.02 -5.36
C ARG A 86 -13.54 9.20 -4.26
N MET A 87 -12.61 10.10 -4.48
CA MET A 87 -11.70 10.58 -3.46
C MET A 87 -12.49 11.01 -2.22
N ASN A 88 -12.44 10.20 -1.17
CA ASN A 88 -13.25 10.39 0.03
C ASN A 88 -12.74 11.55 0.89
N LYS A 89 -11.42 11.71 0.96
CA LYS A 89 -10.78 12.74 1.76
C LYS A 89 -9.35 12.97 1.28
N SER A 90 -8.99 14.24 1.04
CA SER A 90 -7.61 14.62 0.71
C SER A 90 -7.27 15.98 1.30
N ASP A 91 -6.07 16.10 1.87
CA ASP A 91 -5.41 17.35 2.17
C ASP A 91 -4.13 17.54 1.31
N VAL A 92 -3.95 16.68 0.31
CA VAL A 92 -2.79 16.69 -0.59
C VAL A 92 -2.88 17.89 -1.53
N THR A 93 -1.87 18.76 -1.45
CA THR A 93 -1.75 19.92 -2.32
C THR A 93 -1.41 19.52 -3.75
N GLY A 94 -2.17 20.05 -4.73
CA GLY A 94 -1.94 19.79 -6.15
C GLY A 94 -2.51 18.47 -6.66
N GLY A 95 -3.16 17.67 -5.79
CA GLY A 95 -3.92 16.50 -6.22
C GLY A 95 -5.20 16.93 -6.95
N TYR A 96 -5.54 16.24 -8.03
CA TYR A 96 -6.75 16.52 -8.83
C TYR A 96 -7.32 15.26 -9.46
N GLU A 97 -8.60 15.33 -9.83
CA GLU A 97 -9.28 14.28 -10.59
C GLU A 97 -9.53 14.78 -12.02
N ASP A 98 -9.19 13.97 -13.00
CA ASP A 98 -9.52 14.19 -14.42
C ASP A 98 -9.81 12.87 -15.10
N LYS A 99 -10.93 12.81 -15.84
CA LYS A 99 -11.35 11.67 -16.68
C LYS A 99 -11.39 10.33 -15.91
N GLY A 100 -11.88 10.34 -14.67
CA GLY A 100 -11.97 9.13 -13.86
C GLY A 100 -10.63 8.65 -13.30
N MET A 101 -9.63 9.51 -13.28
CA MET A 101 -8.32 9.25 -12.70
C MET A 101 -8.00 10.31 -11.64
N VAL A 102 -7.47 9.87 -10.51
CA VAL A 102 -6.85 10.74 -9.51
C VAL A 102 -5.37 10.86 -9.81
N TRP A 103 -4.87 12.08 -9.79
CA TRP A 103 -3.49 12.43 -10.06
C TRP A 103 -2.89 13.15 -8.85
N VAL A 104 -1.76 12.66 -8.38
CA VAL A 104 -1.07 13.19 -7.20
C VAL A 104 0.38 13.47 -7.57
N PRO A 105 0.71 14.71 -7.95
CA PRO A 105 2.09 15.11 -8.18
C PRO A 105 2.87 15.11 -6.86
N CYS A 106 4.12 14.72 -6.89
CA CYS A 106 5.01 14.96 -5.78
C CYS A 106 5.26 16.46 -5.66
N PRO A 107 4.97 17.11 -4.54
CA PRO A 107 5.15 18.55 -4.40
C PRO A 107 6.64 18.94 -4.47
N ASP A 108 6.88 20.18 -4.84
CA ASP A 108 8.21 20.79 -5.03
C ASP A 108 8.92 21.17 -3.72
N GLY A 109 8.49 20.64 -2.60
CA GLY A 109 9.11 20.87 -1.30
C GLY A 109 8.47 21.99 -0.47
N THR A 110 7.33 22.52 -0.89
CA THR A 110 6.61 23.60 -0.20
C THR A 110 5.75 23.16 0.97
N ASN A 111 5.37 21.87 1.06
CA ASN A 111 4.56 21.35 2.15
C ASN A 111 5.39 21.11 3.43
N GLU A 112 5.12 21.86 4.48
CA GLU A 112 5.86 21.75 5.75
C GLU A 112 5.47 20.51 6.58
N ARG A 113 4.32 19.91 6.33
CA ARG A 113 3.79 18.74 7.05
C ARG A 113 3.40 17.63 6.09
N GLY A 114 3.32 16.41 6.61
CA GLY A 114 2.76 15.28 5.87
C GLY A 114 1.30 15.54 5.49
N GLN A 115 0.95 15.11 4.29
CA GLN A 115 -0.41 15.21 3.73
C GLN A 115 -0.87 13.83 3.31
N LYS A 116 -2.17 13.55 3.37
CA LYS A 116 -2.68 12.22 3.03
C LYS A 116 -3.98 12.29 2.25
N LEU A 117 -4.06 11.43 1.25
CA LEU A 117 -5.24 11.17 0.46
C LEU A 117 -5.77 9.78 0.82
N PHE A 118 -7.10 9.66 0.97
CA PHE A 118 -7.82 8.41 1.18
C PHE A 118 -8.84 8.25 0.06
N SER A 119 -8.84 7.10 -0.61
CA SER A 119 -9.73 6.84 -1.74
C SER A 119 -10.03 5.36 -1.89
N THR A 120 -10.93 5.04 -2.81
CA THR A 120 -11.08 3.72 -3.42
C THR A 120 -10.48 3.77 -4.82
N ALA A 121 -9.99 2.64 -5.33
CA ALA A 121 -9.46 2.52 -6.68
C ALA A 121 -10.33 1.56 -7.50
N TYR A 122 -10.71 1.95 -8.71
CA TYR A 122 -11.42 1.06 -9.61
C TYR A 122 -10.45 0.09 -10.30
N GLY A 123 -10.74 -1.22 -10.22
CA GLY A 123 -9.93 -2.26 -10.85
C GLY A 123 -8.62 -2.61 -10.14
N GLY A 124 -8.44 -2.19 -8.89
CA GLY A 124 -7.38 -2.68 -8.00
C GLY A 124 -5.96 -2.39 -8.50
N TRP A 125 -5.69 -1.16 -8.91
CA TRP A 125 -4.33 -0.77 -9.28
C TRP A 125 -4.03 0.70 -9.01
N MET A 126 -2.74 1.01 -8.82
CA MET A 126 -2.19 2.35 -8.79
C MET A 126 -0.83 2.38 -9.49
N ALA A 127 -0.41 3.53 -9.97
CA ALA A 127 0.84 3.68 -10.67
C ALA A 127 1.61 4.93 -10.23
N HIS A 128 2.91 4.90 -10.50
CA HIS A 128 3.82 6.00 -10.27
C HIS A 128 4.79 6.16 -11.43
N TYR A 129 4.87 7.37 -11.97
CA TYR A 129 5.79 7.70 -13.05
C TYR A 129 6.89 8.64 -12.55
N TYR A 130 8.14 8.26 -12.79
CA TYR A 130 9.30 9.08 -12.47
C TYR A 130 10.48 8.78 -13.40
N ARG A 131 11.06 9.82 -13.99
CA ARG A 131 12.27 9.75 -14.83
C ARG A 131 12.22 8.69 -15.95
N GLY A 132 11.11 8.58 -16.63
CA GLY A 132 10.92 7.62 -17.73
C GLY A 132 10.56 6.21 -17.31
N LEU A 133 10.44 5.94 -16.01
CA LEU A 133 10.01 4.66 -15.46
C LEU A 133 8.57 4.74 -14.98
N LEU A 134 7.80 3.72 -15.28
CA LEU A 134 6.45 3.51 -14.77
C LEU A 134 6.45 2.30 -13.83
N PHE A 135 6.17 2.55 -12.57
CA PHE A 135 5.88 1.50 -11.59
C PHE A 135 4.36 1.31 -11.53
N VAL A 136 3.89 0.08 -11.62
CA VAL A 136 2.47 -0.26 -11.46
C VAL A 136 2.33 -1.28 -10.34
N LYS A 137 1.45 -0.98 -9.40
CA LYS A 137 1.09 -1.82 -8.27
C LYS A 137 -0.34 -2.31 -8.48
N CYS A 138 -0.50 -3.64 -8.60
CA CYS A 138 -1.80 -4.29 -8.73
C CYS A 138 -2.14 -5.04 -7.44
N PHE A 139 -3.39 -4.98 -7.01
CA PHE A 139 -3.89 -5.60 -5.79
C PHE A 139 -5.35 -6.05 -6.00
N PRO A 140 -5.86 -6.95 -5.15
CA PRO A 140 -7.28 -7.30 -5.20
C PRO A 140 -8.17 -6.08 -4.98
N ASP A 141 -9.07 -5.81 -5.91
CA ASP A 141 -10.10 -4.77 -5.79
C ASP A 141 -11.09 -5.16 -4.70
N ILE A 142 -11.39 -4.27 -3.78
CA ILE A 142 -12.30 -4.50 -2.66
C ILE A 142 -13.45 -3.51 -2.68
N ARG A 143 -14.62 -3.95 -2.20
CA ARG A 143 -15.77 -3.06 -2.13
C ARG A 143 -15.61 -2.01 -1.03
N PRO A 144 -16.23 -0.83 -1.16
CA PRO A 144 -16.16 0.23 -0.14
C PRO A 144 -16.58 -0.20 1.28
N ASP A 145 -17.50 -1.18 1.39
CA ASP A 145 -17.95 -1.74 2.66
C ASP A 145 -16.97 -2.78 3.29
N GLU A 146 -15.95 -3.18 2.53
CA GLU A 146 -14.88 -4.09 2.96
C GLU A 146 -13.59 -3.35 3.37
N VAL A 147 -13.54 -2.03 3.15
CA VAL A 147 -12.40 -1.19 3.55
C VAL A 147 -12.33 -1.06 5.07
N PRO A 148 -11.13 -1.08 5.68
CA PRO A 148 -10.99 -0.88 7.12
C PRO A 148 -11.59 0.46 7.57
N PRO A 149 -12.17 0.53 8.78
CA PRO A 149 -12.74 1.78 9.30
C PRO A 149 -11.75 2.94 9.30
N ARG A 150 -12.15 4.07 8.73
CA ARG A 150 -11.37 5.32 8.61
C ARG A 150 -10.17 5.25 7.66
N GLN A 151 -10.04 4.19 6.88
CA GLN A 151 -9.00 4.03 5.87
C GLN A 151 -9.60 4.14 4.47
N GLY A 152 -8.75 4.30 3.46
CA GLY A 152 -9.08 4.08 2.06
C GLY A 152 -8.66 2.68 1.62
N GLU A 153 -9.20 2.17 0.53
CA GLU A 153 -8.60 1.05 -0.17
C GLU A 153 -7.22 1.43 -0.68
N VAL A 154 -7.14 2.65 -1.21
CA VAL A 154 -5.91 3.31 -1.66
C VAL A 154 -5.68 4.56 -0.83
N GLU A 155 -4.44 4.72 -0.39
CA GLU A 155 -3.99 5.91 0.28
C GLU A 155 -2.68 6.39 -0.32
N ILE A 156 -2.51 7.69 -0.45
CA ILE A 156 -1.24 8.29 -0.84
C ILE A 156 -0.81 9.25 0.25
N PHE A 157 0.29 8.92 0.91
CA PHE A 157 0.93 9.84 1.85
C PHE A 157 2.04 10.61 1.16
N VAL A 158 2.02 11.91 1.33
CA VAL A 158 3.07 12.84 0.86
C VAL A 158 3.87 13.29 2.07
N ALA A 159 5.13 12.92 2.11
CA ALA A 159 6.02 13.30 3.22
C ALA A 159 6.28 14.80 3.26
N PRO A 160 6.59 15.38 4.43
CA PRO A 160 6.98 16.78 4.53
C PRO A 160 8.07 17.14 3.52
N LYS A 161 7.92 18.29 2.87
CA LYS A 161 8.81 18.82 1.81
C LYS A 161 8.93 17.91 0.58
N GLY A 162 7.91 17.07 0.32
CA GLY A 162 7.90 16.19 -0.85
C GLY A 162 9.06 15.20 -0.90
N ARG A 163 9.63 14.83 0.25
CA ARG A 163 10.81 13.94 0.29
C ARG A 163 10.55 12.57 -0.32
N TYR A 164 9.31 12.07 -0.19
CA TYR A 164 8.83 10.84 -0.81
C TYR A 164 7.29 10.81 -0.78
N LEU A 165 6.73 9.91 -1.55
CA LEU A 165 5.34 9.49 -1.40
C LEU A 165 5.29 8.04 -0.92
N GLU A 166 4.22 7.68 -0.22
CA GLU A 166 3.87 6.29 0.09
C GLU A 166 2.61 5.93 -0.69
N LEU A 167 2.73 4.91 -1.52
CA LEU A 167 1.63 4.29 -2.22
C LEU A 167 1.12 3.14 -1.36
N GLU A 168 -0.03 3.33 -0.76
CA GLU A 168 -0.57 2.40 0.21
C GLU A 168 -1.84 1.76 -0.33
N ASN A 169 -2.03 0.48 -0.07
CA ASN A 169 -3.31 -0.18 -0.29
C ASN A 169 -3.67 -1.09 0.87
N HIS A 170 -4.96 -1.16 1.13
CA HIS A 170 -5.55 -2.08 2.10
C HIS A 170 -6.22 -3.24 1.38
N GLY A 171 -6.14 -4.41 1.98
CA GLY A 171 -6.98 -5.53 1.61
C GLY A 171 -8.28 -5.56 2.44
N LYS A 172 -9.10 -6.57 2.19
CA LYS A 172 -10.38 -6.76 2.85
C LYS A 172 -10.24 -6.87 4.38
N TYR A 173 -11.09 -6.09 5.08
CA TYR A 173 -11.21 -6.05 6.53
C TYR A 173 -12.30 -6.96 7.05
#